data_650ed5a1b9944c2dd8b5105bbf74c9a6
#
_entry.id   650ed5a1b9944c2dd8b5105bbf74c9a6
#
_cell.length_a   1.000
_cell.length_b   1.000
_cell.length_c   1.000
_cell.angle_alpha   90.00
_cell.angle_beta   90.00
_cell.angle_gamma   90.00
#
_symmetry.space_group_name_H-M   'P 1'
#
loop_
_entity.id
_entity.type
_entity.pdbx_description
1 polymer ?
#
loop_
_entity_poly.entity_id
_entity_poly.type
_entity_poly.pdbx_seq_one_letter_code
_entity_poly.pdbx_strand_id
1 'polypeptide(L)'
;MEIKENTLPKLLRRMASEIPNVPTQYSKDKLGKFQEILYKEVYEIAKNFAGGLVDLGIKRGDHIGLISDNRKEWFQADMGLMAIGAIDVPRGCDATEHDLRYILSFAECKTVIAENSNQVKKIMNLKADLPLLQRFICFEDVKEDVLLQLKENGVEFLTFTQVVERGKE
;
A
#
# COMPACT_ATOMS: atom_id res chain seq x y z
N MET A 1 -0.83 21.01 23.03
CA MET A 1 0.12 19.89 22.84
C MET A 1 1.12 20.33 21.78
N GLU A 2 2.41 20.43 22.14
CA GLU A 2 3.44 20.83 21.18
C GLU A 2 3.84 19.62 20.33
N ILE A 3 3.73 19.72 19.00
CA ILE A 3 4.16 18.68 18.07
C ILE A 3 5.67 18.82 17.89
N LYS A 4 6.42 17.86 18.42
CA LYS A 4 7.90 17.81 18.32
C LYS A 4 8.39 16.95 17.17
N GLU A 5 7.53 16.07 16.66
CA GLU A 5 7.83 15.17 15.55
C GLU A 5 7.76 15.94 14.22
N ASN A 6 8.76 15.69 13.39
CA ASN A 6 8.90 16.34 12.09
C ASN A 6 8.43 15.46 10.91
N THR A 7 7.85 14.29 11.17
CA THR A 7 7.28 13.40 10.16
C THR A 7 6.04 12.68 10.71
N LEU A 8 5.10 12.35 9.81
CA LEU A 8 3.87 11.62 10.17
C LEU A 8 4.14 10.23 10.77
N PRO A 9 5.07 9.40 10.26
CA PRO A 9 5.39 8.12 10.90
C PRO A 9 5.94 8.25 12.32
N LYS A 10 6.74 9.30 12.62
CA LYS A 10 7.21 9.57 13.99
C LYS A 10 6.07 9.98 14.88
N LEU A 11 5.14 10.81 14.37
CA LEU A 11 3.95 11.19 15.13
C LEU A 11 3.07 9.96 15.42
N LEU A 12 2.83 9.10 14.43
CA LEU A 12 2.08 7.86 14.62
C LEU A 12 2.73 6.97 15.72
N ARG A 13 4.06 6.81 15.67
CA ARG A 13 4.82 6.05 16.68
C ARG A 13 4.62 6.64 18.08
N ARG A 14 4.68 7.96 18.21
CA ARG A 14 4.46 8.64 19.49
C ARG A 14 3.02 8.42 19.98
N MET A 15 2.01 8.59 19.13
CA MET A 15 0.62 8.37 19.49
C MET A 15 0.37 6.92 19.94
N ALA A 16 0.97 5.95 19.24
CA ALA A 16 0.92 4.54 19.62
C ALA A 16 1.57 4.25 20.99
N SER A 17 2.53 5.06 21.40
CA SER A 17 3.18 4.95 22.72
C SER A 17 2.40 5.67 23.84
N GLU A 18 1.91 6.89 23.57
CA GLU A 18 1.27 7.73 24.59
C GLU A 18 -0.20 7.37 24.83
N ILE A 19 -0.93 7.01 23.73
CA ILE A 19 -2.37 6.72 23.74
C ILE A 19 -2.70 5.42 22.97
N PRO A 20 -2.04 4.28 23.27
CA PRO A 20 -2.10 3.05 22.47
C PRO A 20 -3.50 2.51 22.24
N ASN A 21 -4.40 2.70 23.19
CA ASN A 21 -5.74 2.12 23.20
C ASN A 21 -6.82 3.09 22.72
N VAL A 22 -6.45 4.25 22.18
CA VAL A 22 -7.41 5.17 21.55
C VAL A 22 -7.62 4.73 20.09
N PRO A 23 -8.89 4.65 19.63
CA PRO A 23 -9.20 4.38 18.23
C PRO A 23 -8.69 5.52 17.33
N THR A 24 -8.04 5.15 16.23
CA THR A 24 -7.59 6.10 15.19
C THR A 24 -8.24 5.86 13.84
N GLN A 25 -8.73 4.65 13.60
CA GLN A 25 -9.50 4.31 12.40
C GLN A 25 -10.78 3.56 12.78
N TYR A 26 -11.79 3.73 11.94
CA TYR A 26 -13.02 2.95 12.00
C TYR A 26 -13.24 2.32 10.62
N SER A 27 -13.42 1.01 10.57
CA SER A 27 -13.67 0.29 9.32
C SER A 27 -14.86 -0.65 9.51
N LYS A 28 -15.66 -0.82 8.46
CA LYS A 28 -16.76 -1.80 8.47
C LYS A 28 -16.20 -3.21 8.26
N ASP A 29 -16.70 -4.15 9.05
CA ASP A 29 -16.50 -5.57 8.81
C ASP A 29 -17.40 -6.09 7.67
N LYS A 30 -17.33 -7.39 7.39
CA LYS A 30 -18.12 -8.05 6.35
C LYS A 30 -19.65 -7.98 6.60
N LEU A 31 -20.08 -7.70 7.82
CA LEU A 31 -21.47 -7.52 8.21
C LEU A 31 -21.91 -6.04 8.21
N GLY A 32 -21.02 -5.14 7.81
CA GLY A 32 -21.26 -3.70 7.78
C GLY A 32 -21.17 -3.01 9.15
N LYS A 33 -20.75 -3.72 10.21
CA LYS A 33 -20.56 -3.15 11.54
C LYS A 33 -19.21 -2.48 11.66
N PHE A 34 -19.17 -1.26 12.23
CA PHE A 34 -17.93 -0.55 12.48
C PHE A 34 -17.10 -1.26 13.55
N GLN A 35 -15.83 -1.43 13.22
CA GLN A 35 -14.79 -1.93 14.10
C GLN A 35 -13.78 -0.81 14.35
N GLU A 36 -13.36 -0.67 15.58
CA GLU A 36 -12.30 0.26 15.98
C GLU A 36 -10.94 -0.35 15.69
N ILE A 37 -10.01 0.48 15.23
CA ILE A 37 -8.60 0.11 15.05
C ILE A 37 -7.77 1.11 15.85
N LEU A 38 -7.00 0.60 16.79
CA LEU A 38 -6.30 1.40 17.79
C LEU A 38 -4.97 1.95 17.23
N TYR A 39 -4.45 3.03 17.83
CA TYR A 39 -3.15 3.59 17.44
C TYR A 39 -2.03 2.55 17.46
N LYS A 40 -1.95 1.70 18.50
CA LYS A 40 -0.96 0.63 18.59
C LYS A 40 -1.05 -0.36 17.43
N GLU A 41 -2.27 -0.71 17.00
CA GLU A 41 -2.50 -1.67 15.92
C GLU A 41 -2.10 -1.10 14.56
N VAL A 42 -2.52 0.13 14.28
CA VAL A 42 -2.13 0.84 13.05
C VAL A 42 -0.61 1.00 12.96
N TYR A 43 0.04 1.38 14.08
CA TYR A 43 1.49 1.52 14.12
C TYR A 43 2.22 0.20 13.86
N GLU A 44 1.81 -0.90 14.51
CA GLU A 44 2.45 -2.21 14.30
C GLU A 44 2.25 -2.71 12.85
N ILE A 45 1.07 -2.53 12.26
CA ILE A 45 0.83 -2.90 10.86
C ILE A 45 1.72 -2.06 9.94
N ALA A 46 1.73 -0.74 10.09
CA ALA A 46 2.54 0.15 9.25
C ALA A 46 4.04 -0.13 9.41
N LYS A 47 4.53 -0.38 10.63
CA LYS A 47 5.92 -0.75 10.91
C LYS A 47 6.32 -2.06 10.24
N ASN A 48 5.49 -3.10 10.39
CA ASN A 48 5.76 -4.40 9.78
C ASN A 48 5.65 -4.33 8.25
N PHE A 49 4.67 -3.60 7.71
CA PHE A 49 4.59 -3.34 6.27
C PHE A 49 5.86 -2.65 5.75
N ALA A 50 6.35 -1.62 6.46
CA ALA A 50 7.61 -0.94 6.15
C ALA A 50 8.81 -1.92 6.14
N GLY A 51 8.90 -2.81 7.14
CA GLY A 51 9.92 -3.87 7.19
C GLY A 51 9.85 -4.79 5.97
N GLY A 52 8.65 -5.27 5.62
CA GLY A 52 8.43 -6.11 4.45
C GLY A 52 8.78 -5.41 3.13
N LEU A 53 8.52 -4.11 3.00
CA LEU A 53 8.93 -3.33 1.83
C LEU A 53 10.47 -3.25 1.70
N VAL A 54 11.17 -3.09 2.82
CA VAL A 54 12.65 -3.09 2.85
C VAL A 54 13.19 -4.46 2.44
N ASP A 55 12.61 -5.55 2.95
CA ASP A 55 12.97 -6.93 2.56
C ASP A 55 12.74 -7.18 1.06
N LEU A 56 11.70 -6.59 0.48
CA LEU A 56 11.43 -6.62 -0.96
C LEU A 56 12.37 -5.71 -1.79
N GLY A 57 13.33 -5.06 -1.16
CA GLY A 57 14.33 -4.20 -1.80
C GLY A 57 13.87 -2.79 -2.14
N ILE A 58 12.72 -2.35 -1.64
CA ILE A 58 12.23 -0.96 -1.81
C ILE A 58 13.08 -0.03 -0.95
N LYS A 59 13.50 1.07 -1.54
CA LYS A 59 14.45 2.02 -0.94
C LYS A 59 13.83 3.40 -0.79
N ARG A 60 14.52 4.22 0.02
CA ARG A 60 14.23 5.64 0.11
C ARG A 60 14.25 6.29 -1.28
N GLY A 61 13.21 7.04 -1.59
CA GLY A 61 13.05 7.75 -2.86
C GLY A 61 12.43 6.92 -3.98
N ASP A 62 12.18 5.62 -3.80
CA ASP A 62 11.42 4.83 -4.78
C ASP A 62 9.97 5.31 -4.83
N HIS A 63 9.44 5.46 -6.05
CA HIS A 63 8.05 5.79 -6.28
C HIS A 63 7.19 4.52 -6.35
N ILE A 64 6.14 4.50 -5.55
CA ILE A 64 5.23 3.36 -5.43
C ILE A 64 3.82 3.81 -5.79
N GLY A 65 3.24 3.25 -6.83
CA GLY A 65 1.83 3.51 -7.15
C GLY A 65 0.93 3.03 -6.01
N LEU A 66 -0.06 3.85 -5.64
CA LEU A 66 -1.04 3.51 -4.59
C LEU A 66 -2.44 3.74 -5.14
N ILE A 67 -3.00 2.70 -5.77
CA ILE A 67 -4.24 2.78 -6.55
C ILE A 67 -5.37 2.12 -5.77
N SER A 68 -6.06 2.91 -4.99
CA SER A 68 -7.13 2.46 -4.09
C SER A 68 -8.01 3.63 -3.66
N ASP A 69 -9.27 3.33 -3.39
CA ASP A 69 -10.15 4.24 -2.65
C ASP A 69 -9.78 4.27 -1.17
N ASN A 70 -10.38 5.22 -0.42
CA ASN A 70 -10.12 5.37 1.00
C ASN A 70 -10.55 4.13 1.78
N ARG A 71 -9.58 3.47 2.44
CA ARG A 71 -9.78 2.30 3.29
C ARG A 71 -8.70 2.25 4.37
N LYS A 72 -8.88 1.39 5.36
CA LYS A 72 -7.93 1.29 6.48
C LYS A 72 -6.51 0.93 6.02
N GLU A 73 -6.39 0.00 5.07
CA GLU A 73 -5.11 -0.47 4.54
C GLU A 73 -4.39 0.62 3.74
N TRP A 74 -5.13 1.54 3.10
CA TRP A 74 -4.54 2.67 2.38
C TRP A 74 -3.66 3.51 3.30
N PHE A 75 -4.21 3.95 4.44
CA PHE A 75 -3.46 4.75 5.42
C PHE A 75 -2.30 3.96 6.04
N GLN A 76 -2.49 2.68 6.33
CA GLN A 76 -1.46 1.82 6.89
C GLN A 76 -0.28 1.63 5.91
N ALA A 77 -0.59 1.46 4.62
CA ALA A 77 0.42 1.36 3.56
C ALA A 77 1.18 2.68 3.39
N ASP A 78 0.45 3.80 3.33
CA ASP A 78 1.04 5.14 3.21
C ASP A 78 1.99 5.46 4.37
N MET A 79 1.58 5.19 5.62
CA MET A 79 2.46 5.33 6.79
C MET A 79 3.71 4.44 6.68
N GLY A 80 3.57 3.22 6.17
CA GLY A 80 4.70 2.31 5.94
C GLY A 80 5.66 2.82 4.88
N LEU A 81 5.16 3.31 3.75
CA LEU A 81 5.96 3.94 2.68
C LEU A 81 6.73 5.15 3.21
N MET A 82 6.03 6.07 3.88
CA MET A 82 6.66 7.25 4.48
C MET A 82 7.71 6.89 5.53
N ALA A 83 7.54 5.79 6.29
CA ALA A 83 8.48 5.36 7.32
C ALA A 83 9.85 4.99 6.75
N ILE A 84 9.90 4.40 5.55
CA ILE A 84 11.15 4.09 4.85
C ILE A 84 11.61 5.20 3.91
N GLY A 85 10.79 6.25 3.76
CA GLY A 85 11.06 7.39 2.87
C GLY A 85 10.84 7.07 1.38
N ALA A 86 10.06 6.04 1.07
CA ALA A 86 9.50 5.84 -0.26
C ALA A 86 8.41 6.90 -0.53
N ILE A 87 8.09 7.12 -1.78
CA ILE A 87 7.16 8.16 -2.22
C ILE A 87 5.92 7.46 -2.79
N ASP A 88 4.78 7.69 -2.19
CA ASP A 88 3.51 7.24 -2.73
C ASP A 88 3.09 8.05 -3.95
N VAL A 89 2.49 7.38 -4.92
CA VAL A 89 1.91 7.97 -6.14
C VAL A 89 0.43 7.59 -6.14
N PRO A 90 -0.43 8.36 -5.40
CA PRO A 90 -1.79 7.95 -5.11
C PRO A 90 -2.76 8.29 -6.23
N ARG A 91 -3.74 7.39 -6.48
CA ARG A 91 -4.94 7.59 -7.29
C ARG A 91 -6.10 6.75 -6.76
N GLY A 92 -7.31 7.27 -6.89
CA GLY A 92 -8.55 6.52 -6.63
C GLY A 92 -8.81 5.43 -7.68
N CYS A 93 -9.72 4.53 -7.35
CA CYS A 93 -10.13 3.44 -8.25
C CYS A 93 -10.85 3.93 -9.51
N ASP A 94 -11.35 5.15 -9.51
CA ASP A 94 -12.02 5.83 -10.63
C ASP A 94 -11.04 6.34 -11.72
N ALA A 95 -9.73 6.39 -11.43
CA ALA A 95 -8.71 6.80 -12.40
C ALA A 95 -8.84 6.00 -13.71
N THR A 96 -8.81 6.72 -14.84
CA THR A 96 -8.87 6.10 -16.17
C THR A 96 -7.55 5.40 -16.52
N GLU A 97 -7.58 4.50 -17.51
CA GLU A 97 -6.35 3.89 -18.03
C GLU A 97 -5.37 4.95 -18.56
N HIS A 98 -5.87 6.03 -19.16
CA HIS A 98 -5.04 7.15 -19.59
C HIS A 98 -4.30 7.81 -18.42
N ASP A 99 -5.02 8.09 -17.31
CA ASP A 99 -4.41 8.70 -16.12
C ASP A 99 -3.37 7.79 -15.49
N LEU A 100 -3.70 6.48 -15.36
CA LEU A 100 -2.81 5.48 -14.78
C LEU A 100 -1.55 5.29 -15.64
N ARG A 101 -1.70 5.24 -16.97
CA ARG A 101 -0.57 5.20 -17.89
C ARG A 101 0.36 6.36 -17.66
N TYR A 102 -0.18 7.57 -17.68
CA TYR A 102 0.61 8.79 -17.53
C TYR A 102 1.35 8.81 -16.20
N ILE A 103 0.62 8.67 -15.08
CA ILE A 103 1.20 8.87 -13.75
C ILE A 103 2.22 7.77 -13.37
N LEU A 104 1.90 6.49 -13.70
CA LEU A 104 2.77 5.38 -13.35
C LEU A 104 4.04 5.34 -14.21
N SER A 105 3.95 5.74 -15.50
CA SER A 105 5.12 5.85 -16.36
C SER A 105 5.98 7.07 -16.01
N PHE A 106 5.34 8.24 -15.77
CA PHE A 106 6.06 9.46 -15.40
C PHE A 106 6.81 9.34 -14.07
N ALA A 107 6.19 8.67 -13.09
CA ALA A 107 6.80 8.40 -11.80
C ALA A 107 7.75 7.18 -11.81
N GLU A 108 7.89 6.48 -12.94
CA GLU A 108 8.75 5.29 -13.07
C GLU A 108 8.44 4.20 -12.02
N CYS A 109 7.16 4.00 -11.69
CA CYS A 109 6.72 3.07 -10.68
C CYS A 109 7.06 1.62 -11.04
N LYS A 110 7.95 0.99 -10.27
CA LYS A 110 8.30 -0.44 -10.39
C LYS A 110 7.36 -1.34 -9.59
N THR A 111 6.78 -0.80 -8.54
CA THR A 111 5.83 -1.48 -7.66
C THR A 111 4.53 -0.67 -7.59
N VAL A 112 3.41 -1.35 -7.66
CA VAL A 112 2.08 -0.74 -7.48
C VAL A 112 1.35 -1.49 -6.38
N ILE A 113 0.85 -0.74 -5.40
CA ILE A 113 -0.12 -1.20 -4.41
C ILE A 113 -1.50 -0.96 -5.02
N ALA A 114 -2.28 -2.02 -5.20
CA ALA A 114 -3.60 -1.96 -5.82
C ALA A 114 -4.69 -2.42 -4.85
N GLU A 115 -5.90 -1.88 -4.98
CA GLU A 115 -6.99 -2.25 -4.11
C GLU A 115 -7.42 -3.71 -4.31
N ASN A 116 -7.67 -4.12 -5.56
CA ASN A 116 -8.28 -5.40 -5.88
C ASN A 116 -7.94 -5.87 -7.31
N SER A 117 -8.47 -7.04 -7.69
CA SER A 117 -8.30 -7.64 -9.02
C SER A 117 -8.61 -6.68 -10.17
N ASN A 118 -9.63 -5.83 -10.03
CA ASN A 118 -10.04 -4.94 -11.12
C ASN A 118 -8.97 -3.89 -11.40
N GLN A 119 -8.36 -3.33 -10.35
CA GLN A 119 -7.27 -2.35 -10.50
C GLN A 119 -6.00 -3.02 -11.05
N VAL A 120 -5.65 -4.21 -10.57
CA VAL A 120 -4.52 -4.98 -11.12
C VAL A 120 -4.73 -5.22 -12.62
N LYS A 121 -5.92 -5.72 -13.03
CA LYS A 121 -6.24 -5.99 -14.43
C LYS A 121 -6.18 -4.73 -15.29
N LYS A 122 -6.77 -3.61 -14.81
CA LYS A 122 -6.73 -2.32 -15.48
C LYS A 122 -5.29 -1.86 -15.77
N ILE A 123 -4.39 -2.01 -14.78
CA ILE A 123 -2.98 -1.62 -14.94
C ILE A 123 -2.22 -2.62 -15.82
N MET A 124 -2.54 -3.92 -15.74
CA MET A 124 -1.93 -4.93 -16.62
C MET A 124 -2.29 -4.75 -18.09
N ASN A 125 -3.46 -4.19 -18.43
CA ASN A 125 -3.79 -3.79 -19.81
C ASN A 125 -2.80 -2.74 -20.37
N LEU A 126 -2.12 -2.01 -19.47
CA LEU A 126 -1.13 -0.98 -19.81
C LEU A 126 0.32 -1.49 -19.73
N LYS A 127 0.54 -2.80 -19.53
CA LYS A 127 1.88 -3.36 -19.26
C LYS A 127 2.90 -3.00 -20.35
N ALA A 128 2.47 -2.91 -21.61
CA ALA A 128 3.35 -2.51 -22.72
C ALA A 128 3.86 -1.06 -22.59
N ASP A 129 3.07 -0.18 -21.99
CA ASP A 129 3.42 1.22 -21.72
C ASP A 129 4.14 1.40 -20.36
N LEU A 130 4.19 0.35 -19.54
CA LEU A 130 4.79 0.33 -18.21
C LEU A 130 5.93 -0.70 -18.13
N PRO A 131 7.04 -0.52 -18.89
CA PRO A 131 8.11 -1.52 -18.98
C PRO A 131 8.81 -1.75 -17.65
N LEU A 132 8.83 -0.77 -16.76
CA LEU A 132 9.48 -0.84 -15.45
C LEU A 132 8.64 -1.57 -14.39
N LEU A 133 7.35 -1.79 -14.62
CA LEU A 133 6.46 -2.46 -13.67
C LEU A 133 6.88 -3.91 -13.42
N GLN A 134 7.25 -4.21 -12.18
CA GLN A 134 7.81 -5.49 -11.74
C GLN A 134 6.95 -6.20 -10.69
N ARG A 135 6.15 -5.44 -9.90
CA ARG A 135 5.46 -5.99 -8.74
C ARG A 135 4.12 -5.35 -8.48
N PHE A 136 3.17 -6.17 -8.05
CA PHE A 136 1.95 -5.72 -7.37
C PHE A 136 1.92 -6.18 -5.92
N ILE A 137 1.43 -5.30 -5.06
CA ILE A 137 0.96 -5.61 -3.71
C ILE A 137 -0.53 -5.31 -3.69
N CYS A 138 -1.39 -6.26 -3.29
CA CYS A 138 -2.83 -6.07 -3.35
C CYS A 138 -3.46 -6.13 -1.96
N PHE A 139 -4.43 -5.23 -1.69
CA PHE A 139 -5.15 -5.23 -0.42
C PHE A 139 -6.15 -6.38 -0.32
N GLU A 140 -6.72 -6.80 -1.44
CA GLU A 140 -7.67 -7.90 -1.52
C GLU A 140 -7.07 -9.09 -2.26
N ASP A 141 -7.71 -10.26 -2.10
CA ASP A 141 -7.35 -11.43 -2.89
C ASP A 141 -7.59 -11.18 -4.38
N VAL A 142 -6.68 -11.67 -5.20
CA VAL A 142 -6.73 -11.50 -6.64
C VAL A 142 -7.23 -12.78 -7.30
N LYS A 143 -8.08 -12.64 -8.32
CA LYS A 143 -8.67 -13.74 -9.07
C LYS A 143 -7.60 -14.55 -9.82
N GLU A 144 -7.85 -15.83 -10.01
CA GLU A 144 -6.89 -16.77 -10.61
C GLU A 144 -6.47 -16.38 -12.03
N ASP A 145 -7.42 -15.89 -12.85
CA ASP A 145 -7.12 -15.41 -14.20
C ASP A 145 -6.14 -14.23 -14.21
N VAL A 146 -6.24 -13.33 -13.22
CA VAL A 146 -5.32 -12.20 -13.07
C VAL A 146 -3.96 -12.65 -12.57
N LEU A 147 -3.91 -13.61 -11.64
CA LEU A 147 -2.64 -14.20 -11.16
C LEU A 147 -1.88 -14.89 -12.31
N LEU A 148 -2.60 -15.59 -13.19
CA LEU A 148 -2.00 -16.21 -14.38
C LEU A 148 -1.41 -15.14 -15.31
N GLN A 149 -2.18 -14.08 -15.60
CA GLN A 149 -1.71 -12.95 -16.42
C GLN A 149 -0.43 -12.30 -15.84
N LEU A 150 -0.37 -12.10 -14.52
CA LEU A 150 0.83 -11.55 -13.85
C LEU A 150 2.03 -12.46 -14.06
N LYS A 151 1.85 -13.77 -13.83
CA LYS A 151 2.92 -14.77 -13.99
C LYS A 151 3.45 -14.84 -15.43
N GLU A 152 2.57 -14.84 -16.42
CA GLU A 152 2.93 -14.86 -17.86
C GLU A 152 3.73 -13.61 -18.26
N ASN A 153 3.50 -12.48 -17.60
CA ASN A 153 4.21 -11.24 -17.85
C ASN A 153 5.43 -11.02 -16.94
N GLY A 154 5.80 -12.00 -16.10
CA GLY A 154 6.94 -11.91 -15.21
C GLY A 154 6.78 -10.85 -14.12
N VAL A 155 5.54 -10.52 -13.72
CA VAL A 155 5.23 -9.55 -12.69
C VAL A 155 4.97 -10.26 -11.37
N GLU A 156 5.74 -9.91 -10.33
CA GLU A 156 5.60 -10.47 -8.99
C GLU A 156 4.29 -10.01 -8.35
N PHE A 157 3.67 -10.88 -7.56
CA PHE A 157 2.46 -10.59 -6.81
C PHE A 157 2.60 -10.99 -5.34
N LEU A 158 2.17 -10.09 -4.46
CA LEU A 158 2.02 -10.34 -3.02
C LEU A 158 0.70 -9.72 -2.53
N THR A 159 0.14 -10.29 -1.49
CA THR A 159 -0.90 -9.60 -0.73
C THR A 159 -0.28 -8.63 0.28
N PHE A 160 -1.02 -7.60 0.67
CA PHE A 160 -0.62 -6.68 1.74
C PHE A 160 -0.27 -7.42 3.02
N THR A 161 -1.08 -8.43 3.37
CA THR A 161 -0.83 -9.27 4.55
C THR A 161 0.49 -10.04 4.46
N GLN A 162 0.85 -10.59 3.29
CA GLN A 162 2.15 -11.26 3.10
C GLN A 162 3.33 -10.31 3.29
N VAL A 163 3.20 -9.05 2.84
CA VAL A 163 4.25 -8.04 3.06
C VAL A 163 4.36 -7.67 4.54
N VAL A 164 3.22 -7.52 5.24
CA VAL A 164 3.20 -7.28 6.70
C VAL A 164 3.84 -8.43 7.47
N GLU A 165 3.55 -9.70 7.10
CA GLU A 165 4.15 -10.87 7.76
C GLU A 165 5.67 -10.92 7.56
N ARG A 166 6.17 -10.65 6.36
CA ARG A 166 7.62 -10.56 6.07
C ARG A 166 8.34 -9.56 6.97
N GLY A 167 7.73 -8.45 7.29
CA GLY A 167 8.35 -7.42 8.12
C GLY A 167 8.31 -7.71 9.63
N LYS A 168 7.77 -8.86 10.06
CA LYS A 168 7.83 -9.32 11.46
C LYS A 168 9.12 -10.08 11.77
N GLU A 169 9.81 -10.57 10.74
CA GLU A 169 11.08 -11.30 10.83
C GLU A 169 12.27 -10.32 10.97
#